data_02a01c89c7e554f6d71f0d49dec9aa3c
#
_entry.id   02a01c89c7e554f6d71f0d49dec9aa3c
#
_cell.length_a   1.000
_cell.length_b   1.000
_cell.length_c   1.000
_cell.angle_alpha   90.00
_cell.angle_beta   90.00
_cell.angle_gamma   90.00
#
_symmetry.space_group_name_H-M   'P 1'
#
loop_
_entity.id
_entity.type
_entity.pdbx_description
1 polymer ?
#
loop_
_entity_poly.entity_id
_entity_poly.type
_entity_poly.pdbx_seq_one_letter_code
_entity_poly.pdbx_strand_id
1 'polypeptide(L)'
;MENVADYKEIVDVIKANGGEAFKRCYQCGLCDVVCPWNRVRTFSMRKIVRAATFGMTDIESDDIWRCTTCGICPSKCPRDVRQIESGVALRRIATEYGVFPTSVSPLRTISASLVGEGNPLNEKRANRADWADGLSVKPFSEGMDVLYFAGCYLSYDPRLKKVAAATARILNRAGIDFGILGANESCCGESIRKTGDEALFRRLAKENIKTFVDNGVKKILVSSP
;
A
#
# COMPACT_ATOMS: atom_id res chain seq x y z
N MET A 1 -4.48 -20.18 35.20
CA MET A 1 -4.03 -18.78 35.22
C MET A 1 -3.59 -18.48 33.81
N GLU A 2 -4.42 -17.76 33.08
CA GLU A 2 -4.01 -17.26 31.76
C GLU A 2 -2.78 -16.36 31.96
N ASN A 3 -1.70 -16.66 31.24
CA ASN A 3 -0.55 -15.78 31.17
C ASN A 3 -0.99 -14.48 30.48
N VAL A 4 -1.33 -13.47 31.25
CA VAL A 4 -1.42 -12.11 30.71
C VAL A 4 -0.01 -11.74 30.28
N ALA A 5 0.21 -11.70 28.96
CA ALA A 5 1.48 -11.24 28.40
C ALA A 5 1.84 -9.90 29.05
N ASP A 6 3.06 -9.76 29.52
CA ASP A 6 3.52 -8.54 30.14
C ASP A 6 3.34 -7.39 29.11
N TYR A 7 2.73 -6.29 29.50
CA TYR A 7 2.51 -5.11 28.63
C TYR A 7 3.77 -4.67 27.90
N LYS A 8 4.93 -4.90 28.48
CA LYS A 8 6.23 -4.61 27.90
C LYS A 8 6.49 -5.46 26.66
N GLU A 9 6.14 -6.74 26.67
CA GLU A 9 6.35 -7.66 25.53
C GLU A 9 5.51 -7.21 24.33
N ILE A 10 4.24 -6.86 24.54
CA ILE A 10 3.37 -6.35 23.48
C ILE A 10 3.94 -5.06 22.89
N VAL A 11 4.39 -4.15 23.74
CA VAL A 11 5.03 -2.89 23.32
C VAL A 11 6.28 -3.15 22.48
N ASP A 12 7.09 -4.13 22.83
CA ASP A 12 8.30 -4.46 22.09
C ASP A 12 7.99 -5.16 20.77
N VAL A 13 6.93 -5.97 20.69
CA VAL A 13 6.41 -6.52 19.43
C VAL A 13 5.94 -5.40 18.49
N ILE A 14 5.21 -4.39 18.99
CA ILE A 14 4.76 -3.25 18.19
C ILE A 14 5.97 -2.49 17.61
N LYS A 15 7.00 -2.25 18.43
CA LYS A 15 8.23 -1.60 17.96
C LYS A 15 8.95 -2.43 16.90
N ALA A 16 9.11 -3.72 17.11
CA ALA A 16 9.74 -4.63 16.16
C ALA A 16 9.03 -4.63 14.79
N ASN A 17 7.72 -4.36 14.79
CA ASN A 17 6.91 -4.21 13.59
C ASN A 17 6.91 -2.79 12.98
N GLY A 18 7.75 -1.88 13.46
CA GLY A 18 7.94 -0.53 12.91
C GLY A 18 7.18 0.59 13.63
N GLY A 19 6.57 0.30 14.79
CA GLY A 19 5.83 1.28 15.60
C GLY A 19 6.68 2.02 16.63
N GLU A 20 7.94 2.31 16.38
CA GLU A 20 8.88 2.81 17.40
C GLU A 20 8.50 4.14 18.03
N ALA A 21 7.91 5.05 17.26
CA ALA A 21 7.71 6.43 17.67
C ALA A 21 6.45 6.68 18.52
N PHE A 22 5.57 5.70 18.71
CA PHE A 22 4.27 5.91 19.39
C PHE A 22 4.42 6.37 20.86
N LYS A 23 5.51 6.00 21.53
CA LYS A 23 5.78 6.41 22.91
C LYS A 23 6.01 7.91 23.10
N ARG A 24 6.29 8.65 22.02
CA ARG A 24 6.45 10.11 22.07
C ARG A 24 5.12 10.86 22.22
N CYS A 25 3.98 10.16 22.14
CA CYS A 25 2.66 10.76 22.15
C CYS A 25 2.28 11.32 23.51
N TYR A 26 2.05 12.64 23.61
CA TYR A 26 1.52 13.29 24.81
C TYR A 26 0.01 13.58 24.75
N GLN A 27 -0.70 12.93 23.82
CA GLN A 27 -2.16 12.91 23.77
C GLN A 27 -2.85 14.26 23.45
N CYS A 28 -2.21 15.15 22.69
CA CYS A 28 -2.77 16.47 22.32
C CYS A 28 -4.04 16.41 21.46
N GLY A 29 -4.29 15.30 20.76
CA GLY A 29 -5.50 15.12 19.95
C GLY A 29 -5.44 15.72 18.54
N LEU A 30 -4.37 16.39 18.13
CA LEU A 30 -4.28 17.06 16.83
C LEU A 30 -4.49 16.09 15.66
N CYS A 31 -4.00 14.84 15.79
CA CYS A 31 -4.21 13.79 14.78
C CYS A 31 -5.68 13.45 14.56
N ASP A 32 -6.53 13.54 15.60
CA ASP A 32 -7.97 13.31 15.49
C ASP A 32 -8.67 14.49 14.82
N VAL A 33 -8.26 15.72 15.16
CA VAL A 33 -8.83 16.95 14.59
C VAL A 33 -8.62 17.04 13.09
N VAL A 34 -7.43 16.68 12.60
CA VAL A 34 -7.10 16.76 11.17
C VAL A 34 -7.53 15.54 10.37
N CYS A 35 -8.01 14.50 11.02
CA CYS A 35 -8.37 13.25 10.34
C CYS A 35 -9.62 13.43 9.47
N PRO A 36 -9.55 13.13 8.15
CA PRO A 36 -10.71 13.25 7.28
C PRO A 36 -11.85 12.30 7.66
N TRP A 37 -11.54 11.16 8.28
CA TRP A 37 -12.58 10.23 8.78
C TRP A 37 -13.51 10.85 9.80
N ASN A 38 -13.03 11.75 10.65
CA ASN A 38 -13.86 12.39 11.69
C ASN A 38 -14.94 13.35 11.11
N ARG A 39 -14.92 13.59 9.80
CA ARG A 39 -15.99 14.32 9.10
C ARG A 39 -17.18 13.43 8.73
N VAL A 40 -16.98 12.10 8.69
CA VAL A 40 -18.00 11.15 8.25
C VAL A 40 -18.37 10.12 9.31
N ARG A 41 -17.46 9.79 10.22
CA ARG A 41 -17.67 8.88 11.35
C ARG A 41 -16.63 9.06 12.44
N THR A 42 -16.96 8.65 13.65
CA THR A 42 -16.02 8.69 14.79
C THR A 42 -14.83 7.76 14.52
N PHE A 43 -13.62 8.34 14.58
CA PHE A 43 -12.35 7.64 14.50
C PHE A 43 -11.31 8.37 15.33
N SER A 44 -10.49 7.65 16.10
CA SER A 44 -9.46 8.27 16.92
C SER A 44 -8.12 7.55 16.82
N MET A 45 -7.24 8.10 16.00
CA MET A 45 -5.84 7.67 15.93
C MET A 45 -5.13 7.86 17.28
N ARG A 46 -5.49 8.89 18.04
CA ARG A 46 -4.98 9.15 19.37
C ARG A 46 -5.25 7.99 20.34
N LYS A 47 -6.48 7.43 20.32
CA LYS A 47 -6.83 6.27 21.15
C LYS A 47 -6.00 5.04 20.75
N ILE A 48 -5.83 4.77 19.46
CA ILE A 48 -5.03 3.66 18.96
C ILE A 48 -3.58 3.80 19.45
N VAL A 49 -2.97 4.98 19.29
CA VAL A 49 -1.60 5.23 19.75
C VAL A 49 -1.48 5.12 21.28
N ARG A 50 -2.49 5.59 22.02
CA ARG A 50 -2.51 5.45 23.48
C ARG A 50 -2.57 3.98 23.90
N ALA A 51 -3.48 3.21 23.32
CA ALA A 51 -3.60 1.79 23.60
C ALA A 51 -2.27 1.04 23.31
N ALA A 52 -1.66 1.32 22.17
CA ALA A 52 -0.34 0.78 21.82
C ALA A 52 0.75 1.13 22.86
N THR A 53 0.73 2.35 23.40
CA THR A 53 1.69 2.79 24.43
C THR A 53 1.62 1.95 25.71
N PHE A 54 0.42 1.47 26.06
CA PHE A 54 0.18 0.65 27.23
C PHE A 54 0.16 -0.86 26.92
N GLY A 55 0.44 -1.28 25.69
CA GLY A 55 0.31 -2.68 25.27
C GLY A 55 -1.15 -3.18 25.26
N MET A 56 -2.12 -2.27 25.37
CA MET A 56 -3.56 -2.56 25.35
C MET A 56 -4.06 -2.41 23.91
N THR A 57 -3.79 -3.39 23.08
CA THR A 57 -4.17 -3.32 21.66
C THR A 57 -5.36 -4.21 21.37
N ASP A 58 -6.37 -3.63 20.78
CA ASP A 58 -7.51 -4.35 20.23
C ASP A 58 -7.25 -4.54 18.72
N ILE A 59 -6.35 -5.51 18.40
CA ILE A 59 -5.99 -5.82 17.00
C ILE A 59 -7.12 -6.49 16.25
N GLU A 60 -8.14 -6.99 16.94
CA GLU A 60 -9.34 -7.60 16.35
C GLU A 60 -10.36 -6.56 15.91
N SER A 61 -10.23 -5.32 16.39
CA SER A 61 -11.19 -4.28 16.08
C SER A 61 -11.04 -3.71 14.67
N ASP A 62 -12.14 -3.18 14.14
CA ASP A 62 -12.15 -2.44 12.87
C ASP A 62 -11.31 -1.17 12.90
N ASP A 63 -11.04 -0.62 14.08
CA ASP A 63 -10.47 0.72 14.22
C ASP A 63 -9.08 0.85 13.58
N ILE A 64 -8.22 -0.15 13.74
CA ILE A 64 -6.89 -0.12 13.08
C ILE A 64 -6.99 -0.13 11.55
N TRP A 65 -8.08 -0.70 11.00
CA TRP A 65 -8.29 -0.84 9.55
C TRP A 65 -8.96 0.38 8.91
N ARG A 66 -9.60 1.24 9.70
CA ARG A 66 -10.25 2.47 9.21
C ARG A 66 -9.26 3.53 8.73
N CYS A 67 -8.01 3.49 9.20
CA CYS A 67 -7.00 4.45 8.77
C CYS A 67 -6.65 4.27 7.29
N THR A 68 -6.85 5.30 6.48
CA THR A 68 -6.51 5.30 5.05
C THR A 68 -5.05 5.60 4.76
N THR A 69 -4.23 5.78 5.80
CA THR A 69 -2.79 6.09 5.67
C THR A 69 -2.49 7.36 4.84
N CYS A 70 -3.37 8.36 4.86
CA CYS A 70 -3.30 9.56 4.02
C CYS A 70 -2.16 10.54 4.33
N GLY A 71 -1.41 10.38 5.42
CA GLY A 71 -0.25 11.21 5.76
C GLY A 71 -0.54 12.53 6.48
N ILE A 72 -1.79 12.94 6.66
CA ILE A 72 -2.10 14.26 7.27
C ILE A 72 -1.68 14.33 8.74
N CYS A 73 -1.96 13.30 9.54
CA CYS A 73 -1.69 13.36 10.98
C CYS A 73 -0.19 13.40 11.33
N PRO A 74 0.73 12.65 10.69
CA PRO A 74 2.16 12.81 10.96
C PRO A 74 2.67 14.21 10.61
N SER A 75 2.21 14.82 9.50
CA SER A 75 2.65 16.15 9.09
C SER A 75 2.26 17.26 10.08
N LYS A 76 1.30 17.00 10.96
CA LYS A 76 0.81 17.94 11.97
C LYS A 76 1.24 17.57 13.39
N CYS A 77 1.94 16.45 13.57
CA CYS A 77 2.33 15.99 14.89
C CYS A 77 3.56 16.71 15.42
N PRO A 78 3.46 17.49 16.54
CA PRO A 78 4.60 18.22 17.08
C PRO A 78 5.66 17.33 17.74
N ARG A 79 5.37 16.02 17.89
CA ARG A 79 6.26 15.05 18.54
C ARG A 79 6.75 13.96 17.59
N ASP A 80 6.48 14.09 16.29
CA ASP A 80 6.86 13.08 15.29
C ASP A 80 6.52 11.64 15.73
N VAL A 81 5.26 11.44 16.10
CA VAL A 81 4.77 10.13 16.63
C VAL A 81 4.68 9.08 15.52
N ARG A 82 4.63 9.50 14.25
CA ARG A 82 4.52 8.60 13.11
C ARG A 82 3.32 7.65 13.22
N GLN A 83 2.14 8.23 13.35
CA GLN A 83 0.90 7.51 13.63
C GLN A 83 0.59 6.44 12.58
N ILE A 84 0.95 6.66 11.32
CA ILE A 84 0.71 5.70 10.23
C ILE A 84 1.53 4.43 10.47
N GLU A 85 2.82 4.58 10.76
CA GLU A 85 3.72 3.47 11.02
C GLU A 85 3.23 2.66 12.23
N SER A 86 2.75 3.33 13.26
CA SER A 86 2.16 2.66 14.42
C SER A 86 0.91 1.86 14.04
N GLY A 87 0.01 2.43 13.23
CA GLY A 87 -1.18 1.74 12.74
C GLY A 87 -0.85 0.55 11.83
N VAL A 88 0.14 0.71 10.94
CA VAL A 88 0.60 -0.37 10.06
C VAL A 88 1.30 -1.48 10.86
N ALA A 89 2.05 -1.14 11.92
CA ALA A 89 2.65 -2.13 12.82
C ALA A 89 1.59 -3.03 13.47
N LEU A 90 0.48 -2.43 13.95
CA LEU A 90 -0.64 -3.21 14.49
C LEU A 90 -1.29 -4.11 13.43
N ARG A 91 -1.45 -3.62 12.19
CA ARG A 91 -1.96 -4.45 11.08
C ARG A 91 -1.02 -5.59 10.73
N ARG A 92 0.31 -5.39 10.80
CA ARG A 92 1.30 -6.46 10.60
C ARG A 92 1.13 -7.55 11.63
N ILE A 93 0.98 -7.19 12.89
CA ILE A 93 0.71 -8.12 13.97
C ILE A 93 -0.59 -8.88 13.71
N ALA A 94 -1.69 -8.17 13.41
CA ALA A 94 -2.97 -8.80 13.10
C ALA A 94 -2.88 -9.76 11.90
N THR A 95 -2.12 -9.39 10.87
CA THR A 95 -1.90 -10.23 9.68
C THR A 95 -1.08 -11.47 10.01
N GLU A 96 -0.01 -11.33 10.77
CA GLU A 96 0.87 -12.42 11.19
C GLU A 96 0.12 -13.47 12.01
N TYR A 97 -0.73 -13.03 12.94
CA TYR A 97 -1.56 -13.92 13.75
C TYR A 97 -2.86 -14.36 13.06
N GLY A 98 -3.13 -13.89 11.85
CA GLY A 98 -4.36 -14.22 11.11
C GLY A 98 -5.64 -13.66 11.72
N VAL A 99 -5.52 -12.63 12.57
CA VAL A 99 -6.62 -12.00 13.29
C VAL A 99 -7.20 -10.87 12.43
N PHE A 100 -8.35 -11.12 11.84
CA PHE A 100 -9.05 -10.14 11.01
C PHE A 100 -10.51 -10.01 11.45
N PRO A 101 -11.02 -8.80 11.63
CA PRO A 101 -12.46 -8.61 11.74
C PRO A 101 -13.14 -9.01 10.44
N THR A 102 -14.40 -9.46 10.53
CA THR A 102 -15.18 -9.93 9.36
C THR A 102 -15.23 -8.88 8.24
N SER A 103 -15.26 -7.59 8.60
CA SER A 103 -15.27 -6.46 7.67
C SER A 103 -14.06 -6.39 6.74
N VAL A 104 -12.91 -6.96 7.12
CA VAL A 104 -11.68 -6.96 6.32
C VAL A 104 -11.31 -8.33 5.75
N SER A 105 -12.18 -9.33 5.90
CA SER A 105 -11.98 -10.66 5.31
C SER A 105 -11.67 -10.65 3.79
N PRO A 106 -12.18 -9.68 2.97
CA PRO A 106 -11.82 -9.57 1.56
C PRO A 106 -10.32 -9.39 1.30
N LEU A 107 -9.52 -8.97 2.28
CA LEU A 107 -8.06 -8.85 2.12
C LEU A 107 -7.41 -10.19 1.75
N ARG A 108 -7.94 -11.31 2.22
CA ARG A 108 -7.45 -12.66 1.85
C ARG A 108 -7.61 -12.94 0.36
N THR A 109 -8.76 -12.55 -0.22
CA THR A 109 -9.02 -12.69 -1.66
C THR A 109 -8.06 -11.79 -2.45
N ILE A 110 -7.81 -10.57 -1.98
CA ILE A 110 -6.85 -9.65 -2.60
C ILE A 110 -5.44 -10.23 -2.60
N SER A 111 -4.99 -10.81 -1.48
CA SER A 111 -3.67 -11.44 -1.39
C SER A 111 -3.55 -12.62 -2.36
N ALA A 112 -4.58 -13.46 -2.45
CA ALA A 112 -4.62 -14.58 -3.41
C ALA A 112 -4.55 -14.09 -4.88
N SER A 113 -5.29 -13.03 -5.21
CA SER A 113 -5.27 -12.42 -6.54
C SER A 113 -3.90 -11.80 -6.88
N LEU A 114 -3.24 -11.16 -5.91
CA LEU A 114 -1.89 -10.63 -6.10
C LEU A 114 -0.88 -11.73 -6.39
N VAL A 115 -1.01 -12.88 -5.75
CA VAL A 115 -0.12 -14.03 -5.98
C VAL A 115 -0.38 -14.66 -7.36
N GLY A 116 -1.64 -14.84 -7.76
CA GLY A 116 -2.02 -15.50 -9.01
C GLY A 116 -1.92 -14.56 -10.22
N GLU A 117 -2.65 -13.44 -10.17
CA GLU A 117 -2.84 -12.54 -11.31
C GLU A 117 -1.98 -11.27 -11.26
N GLY A 118 -1.21 -11.07 -10.19
CA GLY A 118 -0.34 -9.90 -10.03
C GLY A 118 -1.09 -8.57 -9.87
N ASN A 119 -2.37 -8.60 -9.53
CA ASN A 119 -3.17 -7.40 -9.29
C ASN A 119 -4.23 -7.63 -8.20
N PRO A 120 -4.67 -6.54 -7.48
CA PRO A 120 -5.64 -6.66 -6.40
C PRO A 120 -7.10 -6.73 -6.86
N LEU A 121 -7.37 -6.62 -8.17
CA LEU A 121 -8.71 -6.47 -8.74
C LEU A 121 -9.29 -7.80 -9.24
N ASN A 122 -8.55 -8.90 -9.08
CA ASN A 122 -8.90 -10.23 -9.57
C ASN A 122 -9.14 -10.28 -11.09
N GLU A 123 -8.44 -9.41 -11.82
CA GLU A 123 -8.49 -9.35 -13.28
C GLU A 123 -7.40 -10.23 -13.90
N LYS A 124 -7.64 -10.76 -15.08
CA LYS A 124 -6.67 -11.59 -15.78
C LYS A 124 -5.42 -10.79 -16.13
N ARG A 125 -4.26 -11.30 -15.76
CA ARG A 125 -2.95 -10.71 -16.07
C ARG A 125 -2.78 -10.43 -17.58
N ALA A 126 -3.30 -11.28 -18.44
CA ALA A 126 -3.23 -11.12 -19.89
C ALA A 126 -3.87 -9.82 -20.38
N ASN A 127 -4.92 -9.34 -19.69
CA ASN A 127 -5.65 -8.13 -20.08
C ASN A 127 -5.00 -6.83 -19.59
N ARG A 128 -3.81 -6.91 -18.99
CA ARG A 128 -3.17 -5.76 -18.36
C ARG A 128 -2.80 -4.64 -19.33
N ALA A 129 -2.61 -4.96 -20.59
CA ALA A 129 -2.24 -4.01 -21.64
C ALA A 129 -3.41 -3.58 -22.53
N ASP A 130 -4.64 -4.04 -22.31
CA ASP A 130 -5.83 -3.74 -23.16
C ASP A 130 -6.09 -2.24 -23.32
N TRP A 131 -5.67 -1.42 -22.34
CA TRP A 131 -5.78 0.04 -22.41
C TRP A 131 -4.94 0.65 -23.54
N ALA A 132 -3.94 -0.09 -24.03
CA ALA A 132 -3.03 0.35 -25.09
C ALA A 132 -3.50 -0.05 -26.49
N ASP A 133 -4.61 -0.75 -26.62
CA ASP A 133 -5.15 -1.20 -27.89
C ASP A 133 -5.39 -0.01 -28.82
N GLY A 134 -4.93 -0.13 -30.07
CA GLY A 134 -4.99 0.94 -31.06
C GLY A 134 -4.05 2.13 -30.84
N LEU A 135 -3.18 2.05 -29.86
CA LEU A 135 -2.13 3.04 -29.61
C LEU A 135 -0.76 2.53 -30.05
N SER A 136 0.12 3.45 -30.48
CA SER A 136 1.53 3.11 -30.79
C SER A 136 2.33 2.94 -29.50
N VAL A 137 2.06 1.83 -28.78
CA VAL A 137 2.75 1.47 -27.54
C VAL A 137 3.50 0.15 -27.78
N LYS A 138 4.76 0.11 -27.45
CA LYS A 138 5.63 -1.06 -27.66
C LYS A 138 5.90 -1.78 -26.33
N PRO A 139 6.23 -3.08 -26.36
CA PRO A 139 6.90 -3.72 -25.23
C PRO A 139 8.19 -2.99 -24.89
N PHE A 140 8.49 -2.83 -23.60
CA PHE A 140 9.75 -2.20 -23.19
C PHE A 140 10.94 -3.07 -23.59
N SER A 141 11.94 -2.43 -24.12
CA SER A 141 13.24 -3.06 -24.44
C SER A 141 14.39 -2.18 -23.97
N GLU A 142 15.53 -2.80 -23.73
CA GLU A 142 16.76 -2.10 -23.35
C GLU A 142 17.12 -1.03 -24.39
N GLY A 143 17.49 0.15 -23.92
CA GLY A 143 17.82 1.31 -24.77
C GLY A 143 16.68 2.32 -24.90
N MET A 144 15.45 1.96 -24.55
CA MET A 144 14.35 2.93 -24.48
C MET A 144 14.58 3.95 -23.35
N ASP A 145 14.08 5.18 -23.54
CA ASP A 145 14.24 6.27 -22.57
C ASP A 145 13.56 5.97 -21.24
N VAL A 146 12.35 5.40 -21.28
CA VAL A 146 11.46 5.28 -20.11
C VAL A 146 10.63 4.01 -20.19
N LEU A 147 10.54 3.29 -19.06
CA LEU A 147 9.48 2.32 -18.82
C LEU A 147 8.23 3.08 -18.31
N TYR A 148 7.12 3.00 -19.00
CA TYR A 148 5.84 3.45 -18.47
C TYR A 148 5.19 2.32 -17.67
N PHE A 149 5.23 2.45 -16.35
CA PHE A 149 4.60 1.54 -15.39
C PHE A 149 3.19 2.06 -15.09
N ALA A 150 2.18 1.49 -15.77
CA ALA A 150 0.80 1.96 -15.67
C ALA A 150 0.17 1.68 -14.30
N GLY A 151 0.53 0.56 -13.67
CA GLY A 151 -0.04 0.12 -12.41
C GLY A 151 -1.42 -0.52 -12.57
N CYS A 152 -1.92 -1.15 -11.50
CA CYS A 152 -3.11 -1.99 -11.55
C CYS A 152 -4.38 -1.21 -11.89
N TYR A 153 -4.60 -0.06 -11.26
CA TYR A 153 -5.83 0.70 -11.45
C TYR A 153 -5.97 1.25 -12.87
N LEU A 154 -4.88 1.78 -13.46
CA LEU A 154 -4.91 2.29 -14.82
C LEU A 154 -5.00 1.17 -15.85
N SER A 155 -4.56 -0.03 -15.49
CA SER A 155 -4.65 -1.20 -16.37
C SER A 155 -6.06 -1.80 -16.45
N TYR A 156 -6.82 -1.75 -15.35
CA TYR A 156 -8.06 -2.52 -15.26
C TYR A 156 -9.32 -1.70 -14.98
N ASP A 157 -9.26 -0.57 -14.24
CA ASP A 157 -10.45 0.26 -14.01
C ASP A 157 -10.89 0.97 -15.32
N PRO A 158 -12.12 0.73 -15.80
CA PRO A 158 -12.58 1.29 -17.07
C PRO A 158 -12.53 2.83 -17.15
N ARG A 159 -12.63 3.51 -16.00
CA ARG A 159 -12.55 4.98 -15.92
C ARG A 159 -11.10 5.45 -16.02
N LEU A 160 -10.16 4.70 -15.42
CA LEU A 160 -8.77 5.07 -15.32
C LEU A 160 -7.92 4.59 -16.50
N LYS A 161 -8.34 3.57 -17.26
CA LYS A 161 -7.73 3.18 -18.54
C LYS A 161 -7.54 4.37 -19.48
N LYS A 162 -8.47 5.32 -19.47
CA LYS A 162 -8.39 6.56 -20.27
C LYS A 162 -7.20 7.43 -19.89
N VAL A 163 -6.77 7.42 -18.63
CA VAL A 163 -5.59 8.16 -18.16
C VAL A 163 -4.33 7.52 -18.71
N ALA A 164 -4.20 6.18 -18.65
CA ALA A 164 -3.06 5.47 -19.23
C ALA A 164 -2.94 5.77 -20.74
N ALA A 165 -4.06 5.66 -21.48
CA ALA A 165 -4.10 5.96 -22.90
C ALA A 165 -3.73 7.42 -23.21
N ALA A 166 -4.20 8.39 -22.41
CA ALA A 166 -3.85 9.80 -22.58
C ALA A 166 -2.35 10.04 -22.32
N THR A 167 -1.79 9.43 -21.27
CA THR A 167 -0.35 9.51 -20.97
C THR A 167 0.47 8.97 -22.14
N ALA A 168 0.12 7.81 -22.69
CA ALA A 168 0.81 7.24 -23.85
C ALA A 168 0.76 8.15 -25.08
N ARG A 169 -0.40 8.79 -25.37
CA ARG A 169 -0.51 9.76 -26.47
C ARG A 169 0.39 10.98 -26.25
N ILE A 170 0.50 11.48 -25.00
CA ILE A 170 1.37 12.61 -24.65
C ILE A 170 2.84 12.22 -24.89
N LEU A 171 3.26 11.05 -24.43
CA LEU A 171 4.62 10.56 -24.62
C LEU A 171 4.97 10.42 -26.09
N ASN A 172 4.07 9.79 -26.88
CA ASN A 172 4.25 9.67 -28.33
C ASN A 172 4.37 11.06 -29.02
N ARG A 173 3.52 12.02 -28.64
CA ARG A 173 3.54 13.37 -29.20
C ARG A 173 4.77 14.17 -28.79
N ALA A 174 5.32 13.88 -27.62
CA ALA A 174 6.57 14.46 -27.15
C ALA A 174 7.83 13.81 -27.76
N GLY A 175 7.68 12.77 -28.58
CA GLY A 175 8.79 12.05 -29.19
C GLY A 175 9.63 11.23 -28.18
N ILE A 176 9.05 10.87 -27.02
CA ILE A 176 9.74 10.08 -26.00
C ILE A 176 9.66 8.61 -26.40
N ASP A 177 10.80 7.94 -26.47
CA ASP A 177 10.85 6.49 -26.69
C ASP A 177 10.56 5.75 -25.40
N PHE A 178 9.38 5.13 -25.32
CA PHE A 178 8.91 4.43 -24.14
C PHE A 178 8.28 3.08 -24.47
N GLY A 179 8.29 2.20 -23.48
CA GLY A 179 7.61 0.91 -23.57
C GLY A 179 6.89 0.56 -22.28
N ILE A 180 6.12 -0.52 -22.32
CA ILE A 180 5.38 -1.10 -21.19
C ILE A 180 5.78 -2.56 -20.97
N LEU A 181 5.59 -3.08 -19.77
CA LEU A 181 5.82 -4.50 -19.48
C LEU A 181 4.62 -5.39 -19.86
N GLY A 182 3.44 -4.78 -20.05
CA GLY A 182 2.23 -5.53 -20.38
C GLY A 182 1.91 -6.59 -19.33
N ALA A 183 1.68 -7.83 -19.76
CA ALA A 183 1.38 -8.95 -18.86
C ALA A 183 2.54 -9.29 -17.88
N ASN A 184 3.76 -8.83 -18.14
CA ASN A 184 4.90 -9.02 -17.25
C ASN A 184 4.94 -8.01 -16.09
N GLU A 185 4.12 -6.97 -16.12
CA GLU A 185 3.98 -6.03 -15.03
C GLU A 185 3.20 -6.65 -13.86
N SER A 186 3.69 -6.51 -12.64
CA SER A 186 3.00 -6.91 -11.41
C SER A 186 2.65 -5.70 -10.56
N CYS A 187 1.72 -5.88 -9.62
CA CYS A 187 1.38 -4.85 -8.64
C CYS A 187 2.61 -4.35 -7.88
N CYS A 188 2.71 -3.04 -7.65
CA CYS A 188 3.78 -2.46 -6.84
C CYS A 188 3.73 -2.90 -5.36
N GLY A 189 2.59 -3.43 -4.89
CA GLY A 189 2.42 -3.90 -3.51
C GLY A 189 2.13 -2.80 -2.48
N GLU A 190 1.93 -1.56 -2.90
CA GLU A 190 1.72 -0.43 -1.99
C GLU A 190 0.54 -0.67 -1.04
N SER A 191 -0.62 -1.03 -1.57
CA SER A 191 -1.82 -1.27 -0.78
C SER A 191 -1.65 -2.46 0.16
N ILE A 192 -1.03 -3.55 -0.29
CA ILE A 192 -0.83 -4.75 0.54
C ILE A 192 0.15 -4.49 1.68
N ARG A 193 1.18 -3.65 1.47
CA ARG A 193 2.07 -3.19 2.54
C ARG A 193 1.31 -2.42 3.62
N LYS A 194 0.38 -1.55 3.22
CA LYS A 194 -0.46 -0.76 4.15
C LYS A 194 -1.46 -1.62 4.93
N THR A 195 -1.84 -2.78 4.41
CA THR A 195 -2.67 -3.76 5.13
C THR A 195 -1.87 -4.67 6.05
N GLY A 196 -0.55 -4.53 6.09
CA GLY A 196 0.32 -5.27 7.01
C GLY A 196 0.91 -6.57 6.47
N ASP A 197 0.56 -7.01 5.27
CA ASP A 197 1.19 -8.19 4.65
C ASP A 197 2.56 -7.83 4.08
N GLU A 198 3.52 -7.68 4.98
CA GLU A 198 4.89 -7.32 4.65
C GLU A 198 5.60 -8.41 3.84
N ALA A 199 5.27 -9.68 4.07
CA ALA A 199 5.87 -10.80 3.36
C ALA A 199 5.51 -10.77 1.88
N LEU A 200 4.22 -10.61 1.57
CA LEU A 200 3.74 -10.50 0.20
C LEU A 200 4.27 -9.22 -0.47
N PHE A 201 4.28 -8.09 0.24
CA PHE A 201 4.88 -6.86 -0.28
C PHE A 201 6.33 -7.06 -0.71
N ARG A 202 7.16 -7.66 0.16
CA ARG A 202 8.58 -7.93 -0.13
C ARG A 202 8.76 -8.86 -1.33
N ARG A 203 7.90 -9.85 -1.46
CA ARG A 203 7.90 -10.74 -2.64
C ARG A 203 7.63 -9.94 -3.91
N LEU A 204 6.53 -9.17 -3.97
CA LEU A 204 6.16 -8.34 -5.12
C LEU A 204 7.25 -7.32 -5.47
N ALA A 205 7.84 -6.67 -4.46
CA ALA A 205 8.93 -5.73 -4.66
C ALA A 205 10.16 -6.39 -5.29
N LYS A 206 10.57 -7.57 -4.79
CA LYS A 206 11.70 -8.33 -5.35
C LYS A 206 11.44 -8.76 -6.80
N GLU A 207 10.22 -9.23 -7.10
CA GLU A 207 9.82 -9.63 -8.45
C GLU A 207 9.87 -8.42 -9.41
N ASN A 208 9.33 -7.27 -9.01
CA ASN A 208 9.39 -6.06 -9.83
C ASN A 208 10.82 -5.56 -10.03
N ILE A 209 11.63 -5.50 -8.96
CA ILE A 209 13.05 -5.10 -9.05
C ILE A 209 13.81 -6.02 -10.02
N LYS A 210 13.61 -7.33 -9.88
CA LYS A 210 14.23 -8.29 -10.80
C LYS A 210 13.82 -8.02 -12.25
N THR A 211 12.52 -7.84 -12.49
CA THR A 211 11.99 -7.53 -13.82
C THR A 211 12.61 -6.25 -14.39
N PHE A 212 12.75 -5.20 -13.58
CA PHE A 212 13.35 -3.94 -14.04
C PHE A 212 14.85 -4.10 -14.38
N VAL A 213 15.58 -4.81 -13.53
CA VAL A 213 17.02 -5.07 -13.74
C VAL A 213 17.24 -5.92 -14.98
N ASP A 214 16.50 -7.03 -15.11
CA ASP A 214 16.61 -7.96 -16.24
C ASP A 214 16.29 -7.29 -17.60
N ASN A 215 15.45 -6.26 -17.60
CA ASN A 215 15.10 -5.48 -18.80
C ASN A 215 15.96 -4.21 -19.00
N GLY A 216 16.97 -3.96 -18.16
CA GLY A 216 17.84 -2.78 -18.26
C GLY A 216 17.12 -1.44 -18.03
N VAL A 217 16.06 -1.43 -17.23
CA VAL A 217 15.25 -0.23 -16.94
C VAL A 217 16.07 0.79 -16.17
N LYS A 218 16.21 2.01 -16.71
CA LYS A 218 16.93 3.12 -16.08
C LYS A 218 15.99 4.19 -15.51
N LYS A 219 14.85 4.38 -16.15
CA LYS A 219 13.86 5.38 -15.73
C LYS A 219 12.46 4.76 -15.78
N ILE A 220 11.66 5.07 -14.79
CA ILE A 220 10.27 4.63 -14.69
C ILE A 220 9.38 5.86 -14.62
N LEU A 221 8.37 5.90 -15.47
CA LEU A 221 7.28 6.87 -15.41
C LEU A 221 6.06 6.19 -14.81
N VAL A 222 5.41 6.86 -13.88
CA VAL A 222 4.13 6.45 -13.29
C VAL A 222 3.11 7.57 -13.40
N SER A 223 1.83 7.25 -13.53
CA SER A 223 0.74 8.24 -13.55
C SER A 223 0.15 8.49 -12.17
N SER A 224 0.54 7.68 -11.17
CA SER A 224 0.15 7.84 -9.77
C SER A 224 1.35 7.48 -8.90
N PRO A 225 1.65 8.28 -7.86
CA PRO A 225 2.74 8.00 -6.93
C PRO A 225 2.43 6.82 -6.03
#